data_544c1972f05b5951758cda11f172360f
#
_entry.id   544c1972f05b5951758cda11f172360f
#
_cell.length_a   1.000
_cell.length_b   1.000
_cell.length_c   1.000
_cell.angle_alpha   90.00
_cell.angle_beta   90.00
_cell.angle_gamma   90.00
#
_symmetry.space_group_name_H-M   'P 1'
#
loop_
_entity.id
_entity.type
_entity.pdbx_description
1 polymer ?
#
loop_
_entity_poly.entity_id
_entity_poly.type
_entity_poly.pdbx_seq_one_letter_code
_entity_poly.pdbx_strand_id
1 'polypeptide(L)' 'MRCMHCQGKMRKGQAPFHIDRKGYHLSLEAVPAWICGQCGEPHFEEHEVKTIQRLLLQLDRQTANLAAVA' A
#
# COMPACT_ATOMS: atom_id res chain seq x y z
N MET A 1 -12.07 15.11 -4.03
CA MET A 1 -10.65 14.99 -3.65
C MET A 1 -9.77 15.39 -4.81
N ARG A 2 -8.69 16.10 -4.55
CA ARG A 2 -7.76 16.54 -5.59
C ARG A 2 -6.35 16.05 -5.31
N CYS A 3 -5.61 15.81 -6.37
CA CYS A 3 -4.21 15.41 -6.27
C CYS A 3 -3.36 16.54 -5.69
N MET A 4 -2.49 16.20 -4.74
CA MET A 4 -1.63 17.19 -4.09
C MET A 4 -0.53 17.71 -5.02
N HIS A 5 -0.18 16.95 -6.05
CA HIS A 5 0.92 17.34 -6.96
C HIS A 5 0.45 18.18 -8.13
N CYS A 6 -0.62 17.78 -8.79
CA CYS A 6 -1.09 18.46 -9.99
C CYS A 6 -2.46 19.08 -9.85
N GLN A 7 -3.12 18.90 -8.70
CA GLN A 7 -4.46 19.37 -8.39
C GLN A 7 -5.53 18.87 -9.38
N GLY A 8 -5.24 17.76 -10.07
CA GLY A 8 -6.20 17.12 -10.94
C GLY A 8 -7.31 16.43 -10.15
N LYS A 9 -8.41 16.16 -10.82
CA LYS A 9 -9.51 15.43 -10.20
C LYS A 9 -9.12 13.98 -9.96
N MET A 10 -9.49 13.46 -8.79
CA MET A 10 -9.26 12.08 -8.42
C MET A 10 -10.52 11.28 -8.66
N ARG A 11 -10.37 10.02 -9.04
CA ARG A 11 -11.47 9.08 -9.18
C ARG A 11 -11.16 7.80 -8.41
N LYS A 12 -12.19 7.14 -7.92
CA LYS A 12 -12.02 5.87 -7.24
C LYS A 12 -11.59 4.80 -8.23
N GLY A 13 -10.62 4.01 -7.81
CA GLY A 13 -10.11 2.91 -8.59
C GLY A 13 -9.30 1.98 -7.73
N GLN A 14 -8.41 1.23 -8.35
CA GLN A 14 -7.52 0.30 -7.67
C GLN A 14 -6.11 0.49 -8.18
N ALA A 15 -5.14 0.30 -7.29
CA ALA A 15 -3.75 0.44 -7.65
C ALA A 15 -2.92 -0.66 -6.98
N PRO A 16 -1.83 -1.10 -7.62
CA PRO A 16 -0.94 -2.05 -6.99
C PRO A 16 -0.17 -1.39 -5.85
N PHE A 17 0.12 -2.17 -4.83
CA PHE A 17 0.94 -1.74 -3.71
C PHE A 17 2.08 -2.74 -3.53
N HIS A 18 3.30 -2.25 -3.53
CA HIS A 18 4.49 -3.06 -3.37
C HIS A 18 5.36 -2.48 -2.26
N ILE A 19 5.86 -3.33 -1.40
CA ILE A 19 6.79 -2.91 -0.37
C ILE A 19 7.82 -4.00 -0.11
N ASP A 20 9.07 -3.60 -0.03
CA ASP A 20 10.16 -4.48 0.38
C ASP A 20 10.42 -4.30 1.86
N ARG A 21 10.31 -5.39 2.59
CA ARG A 21 10.60 -5.43 4.01
C ARG A 21 11.78 -6.36 4.24
N LYS A 22 12.35 -6.27 5.43
CA LYS A 22 13.47 -7.13 5.80
C LYS A 22 12.99 -8.58 5.88
N GLY A 23 13.43 -9.40 4.94
CA GLY A 23 13.11 -10.80 4.89
C GLY A 23 11.94 -11.18 3.99
N TYR A 24 11.22 -10.23 3.41
CA TYR A 24 10.13 -10.54 2.49
C TYR A 24 9.76 -9.35 1.62
N HIS A 25 9.04 -9.64 0.55
CA HIS A 25 8.44 -8.66 -0.35
C HIS A 25 6.94 -8.85 -0.36
N LEU A 26 6.20 -7.79 -0.10
CA LEU A 26 4.73 -7.82 -0.15
C LEU A 26 4.26 -7.14 -1.43
N SER A 27 3.43 -7.85 -2.19
CA SER A 27 2.83 -7.33 -3.41
C SER A 27 1.32 -7.53 -3.34
N LEU A 28 0.58 -6.43 -3.42
CA LEU A 28 -0.87 -6.43 -3.49
C LEU A 28 -1.28 -5.93 -4.86
N GLU A 29 -2.07 -6.72 -5.60
CA GLU A 29 -2.38 -6.39 -6.99
C GLU A 29 -3.40 -5.27 -7.13
N ALA A 30 -4.37 -5.22 -6.22
CA ALA A 30 -5.48 -4.27 -6.33
C ALA A 30 -5.89 -3.78 -4.96
N VAL A 31 -5.44 -2.59 -4.61
CA VAL A 31 -5.81 -1.93 -3.36
C VAL A 31 -6.71 -0.74 -3.71
N PRO A 32 -7.88 -0.60 -3.07
CA PRO A 32 -8.73 0.56 -3.34
C PRO A 32 -7.97 1.85 -3.10
N ALA A 33 -8.06 2.76 -4.07
CA ALA A 33 -7.31 4.00 -4.03
C ALA A 33 -8.01 5.08 -4.84
N TRP A 34 -7.62 6.31 -4.61
CA TRP A 34 -7.99 7.43 -5.47
C TRP A 34 -6.90 7.62 -6.51
N ILE A 35 -7.27 7.63 -7.78
CA ILE A 35 -6.33 7.76 -8.89
C ILE A 35 -6.48 9.14 -9.51
N CYS A 36 -5.38 9.86 -9.63
CA CYS A 36 -5.39 11.15 -10.30
C CYS A 36 -5.59 10.98 -11.80
N GLY A 37 -6.56 11.70 -12.37
CA GLY A 37 -6.86 11.62 -13.78
C GLY A 37 -5.80 12.26 -14.68
N GLN A 38 -4.91 13.09 -14.14
CA GLN A 38 -3.88 13.77 -14.92
C GLN A 38 -2.52 13.07 -14.84
N CYS A 39 -2.04 12.78 -13.61
CA CYS A 39 -0.71 12.20 -13.44
C CYS A 39 -0.75 10.69 -13.17
N GLY A 40 -1.94 10.12 -12.93
CA GLY A 40 -2.08 8.69 -12.66
C GLY A 40 -1.60 8.26 -11.29
N GLU A 41 -1.24 9.18 -10.41
CA GLU A 41 -0.71 8.85 -9.10
C GLU A 41 -1.81 8.33 -8.17
N PRO A 42 -1.60 7.18 -7.50
CA PRO A 42 -2.58 6.65 -6.55
C PRO A 42 -2.43 7.29 -5.18
N HIS A 43 -3.56 7.51 -4.52
CA HIS A 43 -3.61 7.98 -3.14
C HIS A 43 -4.50 7.03 -2.34
N PHE A 44 -3.92 6.38 -1.35
CA PHE A 44 -4.64 5.43 -0.51
C PHE A 44 -5.30 6.16 0.65
N GLU A 45 -6.54 5.77 0.98
CA GLU A 45 -7.24 6.35 2.11
C GLU A 45 -6.66 5.82 3.42
N GLU A 46 -6.92 6.57 4.50
CA GLU A 46 -6.37 6.25 5.81
C GLU A 46 -6.71 4.83 6.26
N HIS A 47 -7.96 4.40 6.07
CA HIS A 47 -8.35 3.05 6.50
C HIS A 47 -7.64 1.96 5.71
N GLU A 48 -7.33 2.21 4.44
CA GLU A 48 -6.54 1.27 3.64
C GLU A 48 -5.10 1.19 4.15
N VAL A 49 -4.52 2.34 4.46
CA VAL A 49 -3.15 2.41 5.00
C VAL A 49 -3.09 1.68 6.33
N LYS A 50 -4.06 1.88 7.21
CA LYS A 50 -4.10 1.19 8.50
C LYS A 50 -4.20 -0.32 8.35
N THR A 51 -5.01 -0.79 7.41
CA THR A 51 -5.13 -2.21 7.13
C THR A 51 -3.81 -2.81 6.66
N ILE A 52 -3.14 -2.12 5.75
CA ILE A 52 -1.83 -2.54 5.25
C ILE A 52 -0.80 -2.57 6.38
N GLN A 53 -0.80 -1.55 7.25
CA GLN A 53 0.13 -1.50 8.38
C GLN A 53 -0.07 -2.66 9.34
N ARG A 54 -1.32 -3.04 9.62
CA ARG A 54 -1.61 -4.20 10.47
C ARG A 54 -1.08 -5.49 9.85
N LEU A 55 -1.28 -5.65 8.54
CA LEU A 55 -0.77 -6.81 7.82
C LEU A 55 0.75 -6.86 7.89
N LEU A 56 1.41 -5.73 7.69
CA LEU A 56 2.87 -5.65 7.76
C LEU A 56 3.39 -6.03 9.14
N LEU A 57 2.72 -5.58 10.20
CA LEU A 57 3.13 -5.92 11.57
C LEU A 57 3.05 -7.44 11.81
N GLN A 58 1.99 -8.09 11.32
CA GLN A 58 1.85 -9.52 11.45
C GLN A 58 2.93 -10.27 10.67
N LEU A 59 3.20 -9.83 9.44
CA LEU A 59 4.22 -10.44 8.60
C LEU A 59 5.61 -10.25 9.19
N ASP A 60 5.88 -9.07 9.74
CA ASP A 60 7.17 -8.80 10.38
C ASP A 60 7.42 -9.76 11.55
N ARG A 61 6.38 -10.02 12.38
CA ARG A 61 6.50 -10.95 13.49
C ARG A 61 6.75 -12.38 13.02
N GLN A 62 5.98 -12.84 12.03
CA GLN A 62 6.12 -14.20 11.51
C GLN A 62 7.47 -14.40 10.84
N THR A 63 7.93 -13.41 10.09
CA THR A 63 9.22 -13.47 9.42
C THR A 63 10.36 -13.51 10.44
N ALA A 64 10.26 -12.72 11.50
CA ALA A 64 11.25 -12.73 12.58
C ALA A 64 11.33 -14.11 13.24
N ASN A 65 10.17 -14.76 13.49
CA ASN A 65 10.15 -16.09 14.08
C ASN A 65 10.80 -17.13 13.15
N LEU A 66 10.52 -17.04 11.85
CA LEU A 66 11.13 -17.95 10.87
C LEU A 66 12.65 -17.75 10.81
N ALA A 67 13.11 -16.51 10.84
CA ALA A 67 14.53 -16.21 10.84
C ALA A 67 15.23 -16.73 12.11
N ALA A 68 14.53 -16.69 13.25
CA ALA A 68 15.07 -17.21 14.51
C ALA A 68 15.21 -18.73 14.52
N VAL A 69 14.37 -19.42 13.75
CA VAL A 69 14.41 -20.89 13.64
C VAL A 69 15.46 -21.34 12.62
N ALA A 70 15.68 -20.53 11.63
CA ALA A 70 16.66 -20.84 10.60
C ALA A 70 18.08 -20.64 11.13
#